data_93ffe7f579be5090f945dbf3f5e3d604
#
_entry.id   93ffe7f579be5090f945dbf3f5e3d604
#
_cell.length_a   1.000
_cell.length_b   1.000
_cell.length_c   1.000
_cell.angle_alpha   90.00
_cell.angle_beta   90.00
_cell.angle_gamma   90.00
#
_symmetry.space_group_name_H-M   'P 1'
#
loop_
_entity.id
_entity.type
_entity.pdbx_description
1 polymer ?
#
loop_
_entity_poly.entity_id
_entity_poly.type
_entity_poly.pdbx_seq_one_letter_code
_entity_poly.pdbx_strand_id
1 'polypeptide(L)'
;VHINAISQLVQAMKIFFDENMPFAQEFFSELCHLNMGHNGDEQGELIPFSGRTLTAEQVADADVLLVRSITQVNEQLLHLNDKLSFVGSATIGTDHIDQHYLAKRNIPFHSAPGCNAISVAEYVLSALVVLAERYLLDLSSLTVGIVGGGNTGSRLSEKLLALGIEHKICDPLLAEKQAENQRQQQAQGDPIDRTDKRKYVSLAEVLACDVISLHVPKVVGGAHPTFQLLNEENLTQLHDEQILISACRGDVIDNHALLALKQAGHGLKIVLDVWQGEPDVLEALIPYTEIATAHIAGYSLEGKARGSEMLYQALCQQLKIEPKYQLANFLPPASIPAIEINQNFSQILLNQLVKMVYDVRRDDAIFRQQLFTQGFDSLRKNYPVRREFSAVTVTLSPNTDSDVPHRLGFSKMSN
;
A
#
# COMPACT_ATOMS: atom_id res chain seq x y z
N VAL A 1 38.63 -8.00 -34.15
CA VAL A 1 39.01 -6.75 -33.50
C VAL A 1 37.76 -6.10 -32.91
N HIS A 2 37.69 -5.88 -31.62
CA HIS A 2 36.66 -5.32 -30.72
C HIS A 2 35.80 -6.33 -29.99
N ILE A 3 36.46 -7.14 -29.17
CA ILE A 3 35.88 -7.69 -27.94
C ILE A 3 36.68 -7.07 -26.80
N ASN A 4 36.33 -5.86 -26.38
CA ASN A 4 36.84 -5.24 -25.17
C ASN A 4 35.97 -4.03 -24.84
N ALA A 5 35.01 -4.21 -23.98
CA ALA A 5 34.42 -3.19 -23.10
C ALA A 5 33.16 -3.65 -22.41
N ILE A 6 33.11 -4.81 -21.76
CA ILE A 6 32.12 -5.12 -20.70
C ILE A 6 32.83 -6.02 -19.67
N SER A 7 33.80 -5.47 -18.97
CA SER A 7 34.29 -6.00 -17.70
C SER A 7 34.35 -4.84 -16.71
N GLN A 8 33.23 -4.21 -16.43
CA GLN A 8 33.10 -3.53 -15.15
C GLN A 8 32.91 -4.63 -14.10
N LEU A 9 33.97 -4.82 -13.32
CA LEU A 9 34.01 -5.65 -12.13
C LEU A 9 32.81 -5.31 -11.26
N VAL A 10 31.82 -6.18 -11.21
CA VAL A 10 30.83 -6.15 -10.16
C VAL A 10 31.53 -6.76 -8.94
N GLN A 11 31.84 -5.97 -7.98
CA GLN A 11 32.52 -6.29 -6.74
C GLN A 11 31.55 -7.04 -5.82
N ALA A 12 32.02 -7.95 -4.98
CA ALA A 12 31.21 -8.57 -3.93
C ALA A 12 30.51 -7.49 -3.11
N MET A 13 29.19 -7.60 -2.90
CA MET A 13 28.40 -6.54 -2.27
C MET A 13 27.94 -6.93 -0.87
N LYS A 14 27.97 -5.95 0.05
CA LYS A 14 27.31 -6.05 1.34
C LYS A 14 25.92 -5.42 1.24
N ILE A 15 24.89 -6.26 1.26
CA ILE A 15 23.48 -5.86 1.21
C ILE A 15 22.88 -5.92 2.60
N PHE A 16 22.55 -4.77 3.15
CA PHE A 16 21.85 -4.65 4.43
C PHE A 16 20.34 -4.56 4.19
N PHE A 17 19.55 -5.36 4.89
CA PHE A 17 18.09 -5.36 4.72
C PHE A 17 17.33 -5.42 6.04
N ASP A 18 16.18 -4.75 6.12
CA ASP A 18 15.29 -4.82 7.29
C ASP A 18 14.77 -6.27 7.47
N GLU A 19 14.98 -6.86 8.66
CA GLU A 19 14.61 -8.23 9.01
C GLU A 19 13.14 -8.59 8.73
N ASN A 20 12.27 -7.58 8.61
CA ASN A 20 10.84 -7.75 8.35
C ASN A 20 10.47 -7.61 6.86
N MET A 21 11.44 -7.59 5.95
CA MET A 21 11.19 -7.66 4.51
C MET A 21 10.96 -9.12 4.10
N PRO A 22 9.74 -9.52 3.69
CA PRO A 22 9.49 -10.89 3.29
C PRO A 22 10.33 -11.28 2.07
N PHE A 23 10.87 -12.49 2.08
CA PHE A 23 11.66 -13.09 1.00
C PHE A 23 12.91 -12.28 0.58
N ALA A 24 13.42 -11.41 1.45
CA ALA A 24 14.63 -10.68 1.15
C ALA A 24 15.83 -11.62 0.97
N GLN A 25 15.92 -12.68 1.78
CA GLN A 25 16.95 -13.69 1.64
C GLN A 25 16.90 -14.38 0.27
N GLU A 26 15.69 -14.76 -0.18
CA GLU A 26 15.46 -15.47 -1.43
C GLU A 26 15.73 -14.59 -2.65
N PHE A 27 15.34 -13.30 -2.58
CA PHE A 27 15.56 -12.38 -3.68
C PHE A 27 17.00 -11.90 -3.82
N PHE A 28 17.69 -11.60 -2.71
CA PHE A 28 18.96 -10.87 -2.76
C PHE A 28 20.20 -11.71 -2.54
N SER A 29 20.10 -12.97 -2.05
CA SER A 29 21.27 -13.79 -1.75
C SER A 29 22.19 -14.02 -2.94
N GLU A 30 21.67 -14.28 -4.14
CA GLU A 30 22.52 -14.44 -5.33
C GLU A 30 23.22 -13.12 -5.75
N LEU A 31 22.60 -11.96 -5.47
CA LEU A 31 23.17 -10.66 -5.86
C LEU A 31 24.43 -10.32 -5.08
N CYS A 32 24.56 -10.80 -3.83
CA CYS A 32 25.77 -10.63 -3.03
C CYS A 32 26.98 -11.32 -3.67
N HIS A 33 26.77 -12.42 -4.38
CA HIS A 33 27.82 -13.29 -4.90
C HIS A 33 28.08 -13.18 -6.41
N LEU A 34 27.52 -12.16 -7.07
CA LEU A 34 27.61 -12.00 -8.54
C LEU A 34 29.05 -11.87 -9.08
N ASN A 35 30.05 -11.74 -8.21
CA ASN A 35 31.46 -11.69 -8.63
C ASN A 35 32.37 -12.54 -7.74
N MET A 36 32.44 -13.78 -8.07
CA MET A 36 33.60 -14.60 -7.76
C MET A 36 34.62 -14.45 -8.90
N GLY A 37 35.18 -13.25 -9.05
CA GLY A 37 36.39 -13.06 -9.87
C GLY A 37 37.55 -13.84 -9.23
N HIS A 38 38.52 -14.27 -10.03
CA HIS A 38 39.63 -15.17 -9.70
C HIS A 38 40.58 -14.80 -8.53
N ASN A 39 40.26 -13.76 -7.74
CA ASN A 39 41.01 -13.37 -6.54
C ASN A 39 40.05 -13.38 -5.32
N GLY A 40 39.97 -14.53 -4.70
CA GLY A 40 38.99 -15.02 -3.75
C GLY A 40 38.93 -14.42 -2.33
N ASP A 41 39.08 -13.11 -2.11
CA ASP A 41 39.21 -12.59 -0.75
C ASP A 41 38.04 -11.67 -0.26
N GLU A 42 37.10 -11.30 -1.09
CA GLU A 42 35.90 -10.55 -0.64
C GLU A 42 34.62 -11.35 -0.93
N GLN A 43 34.02 -11.93 0.10
CA GLN A 43 32.66 -12.54 0.01
C GLN A 43 31.63 -11.46 0.18
N GLY A 44 30.65 -11.41 -0.73
CA GLY A 44 29.45 -10.61 -0.55
C GLY A 44 28.62 -11.14 0.62
N GLU A 45 27.97 -10.26 1.35
CA GLU A 45 27.19 -10.58 2.53
C GLU A 45 25.77 -10.02 2.44
N LEU A 46 24.80 -10.80 2.89
CA LEU A 46 23.42 -10.37 3.06
C LEU A 46 23.10 -10.28 4.56
N ILE A 47 22.96 -9.05 5.07
CA ILE A 47 22.98 -8.75 6.50
C ILE A 47 21.62 -8.25 6.94
N PRO A 48 20.85 -9.03 7.74
CA PRO A 48 19.59 -8.54 8.30
C PRO A 48 19.85 -7.56 9.45
N PHE A 49 19.00 -6.55 9.58
CA PHE A 49 19.03 -5.62 10.70
C PHE A 49 17.64 -5.29 11.24
N SER A 50 17.58 -4.85 12.50
CA SER A 50 16.37 -4.28 13.08
C SER A 50 16.28 -2.78 12.77
N GLY A 51 15.27 -2.38 12.00
CA GLY A 51 15.16 -1.02 11.46
C GLY A 51 15.11 0.11 12.50
N ARG A 52 14.62 -0.16 13.73
CA ARG A 52 14.56 0.88 14.80
C ARG A 52 15.88 1.14 15.49
N THR A 53 16.78 0.17 15.50
CA THR A 53 18.04 0.22 16.26
C THR A 53 19.27 0.30 15.37
N LEU A 54 19.07 0.50 14.07
CA LEU A 54 20.16 0.59 13.11
C LEU A 54 21.00 1.85 13.38
N THR A 55 22.32 1.66 13.48
CA THR A 55 23.27 2.75 13.76
C THR A 55 24.17 3.03 12.57
N ALA A 56 24.83 4.20 12.58
CA ALA A 56 25.77 4.59 11.53
C ALA A 56 26.97 3.66 11.41
N GLU A 57 27.46 3.15 12.56
CA GLU A 57 28.58 2.20 12.60
C GLU A 57 28.23 0.88 11.94
N GLN A 58 26.99 0.39 12.14
CA GLN A 58 26.52 -0.85 11.54
C GLN A 58 26.45 -0.80 10.02
N VAL A 59 26.08 0.34 9.45
CA VAL A 59 25.93 0.52 7.99
C VAL A 59 27.14 1.16 7.33
N ALA A 60 28.24 1.38 8.06
CA ALA A 60 29.41 2.10 7.56
C ALA A 60 30.04 1.49 6.31
N ASP A 61 29.92 0.17 6.13
CA ASP A 61 30.48 -0.58 5.00
C ASP A 61 29.43 -1.18 4.06
N ALA A 62 28.14 -0.76 4.18
CA ALA A 62 27.07 -1.20 3.30
C ALA A 62 27.23 -0.66 1.87
N ASP A 63 27.10 -1.51 0.86
CA ASP A 63 27.00 -1.14 -0.55
C ASP A 63 25.54 -0.89 -0.96
N VAL A 64 24.60 -1.64 -0.36
CA VAL A 64 23.18 -1.55 -0.59
C VAL A 64 22.45 -1.53 0.75
N LEU A 65 21.50 -0.60 0.90
CA LEU A 65 20.65 -0.49 2.10
C LEU A 65 19.18 -0.60 1.72
N LEU A 66 18.51 -1.66 2.22
CA LEU A 66 17.11 -1.95 1.97
C LEU A 66 16.32 -1.78 3.26
N VAL A 67 15.43 -0.78 3.30
CA VAL A 67 14.71 -0.40 4.51
C VAL A 67 13.20 -0.56 4.38
N ARG A 68 12.52 -0.43 5.52
CA ARG A 68 11.07 -0.22 5.64
C ARG A 68 10.79 1.10 6.36
N SER A 69 9.52 1.44 6.54
CA SER A 69 9.04 2.74 7.03
C SER A 69 9.54 3.18 8.41
N ILE A 70 10.12 2.28 9.20
CA ILE A 70 10.59 2.57 10.58
C ILE A 70 12.05 3.00 10.67
N THR A 71 12.83 2.88 9.58
CA THR A 71 14.25 3.25 9.52
C THR A 71 14.38 4.64 8.92
N GLN A 72 14.85 5.61 9.71
CA GLN A 72 15.13 6.96 9.20
C GLN A 72 16.46 6.95 8.42
N VAL A 73 16.39 7.19 7.11
CA VAL A 73 17.57 7.27 6.25
C VAL A 73 17.90 8.73 5.97
N ASN A 74 18.93 9.22 6.65
CA ASN A 74 19.37 10.62 6.64
C ASN A 74 20.87 10.72 6.85
N GLU A 75 21.39 11.95 6.94
CA GLU A 75 22.80 12.21 7.20
C GLU A 75 23.28 11.56 8.51
N GLN A 76 22.48 11.58 9.57
CA GLN A 76 22.86 10.99 10.86
C GLN A 76 23.12 9.47 10.75
N LEU A 77 22.34 8.75 9.94
CA LEU A 77 22.56 7.32 9.71
C LEU A 77 23.73 7.04 8.78
N LEU A 78 23.94 7.89 7.77
CA LEU A 78 24.83 7.57 6.64
C LEU A 78 26.16 8.32 6.66
N HIS A 79 26.47 9.13 7.69
CA HIS A 79 27.67 9.98 7.70
C HIS A 79 29.00 9.20 7.76
N LEU A 80 28.98 7.95 8.23
CA LEU A 80 30.16 7.08 8.26
C LEU A 80 30.30 6.18 7.02
N ASN A 81 29.29 6.16 6.14
CA ASN A 81 29.29 5.33 4.95
C ASN A 81 29.68 6.14 3.72
N ASP A 82 30.73 5.75 3.01
CA ASP A 82 31.20 6.33 1.75
C ASP A 82 31.05 5.41 0.52
N LYS A 83 30.55 4.16 0.73
CA LYS A 83 30.44 3.12 -0.30
C LYS A 83 29.03 2.93 -0.86
N LEU A 84 28.03 3.45 -0.16
CA LEU A 84 26.61 3.18 -0.48
C LEU A 84 26.27 3.59 -1.91
N SER A 85 25.85 2.63 -2.70
CA SER A 85 25.54 2.79 -4.12
C SER A 85 24.04 2.62 -4.43
N PHE A 86 23.23 2.16 -3.47
CA PHE A 86 21.81 1.96 -3.65
C PHE A 86 21.07 2.05 -2.30
N VAL A 87 19.98 2.80 -2.28
CA VAL A 87 19.02 2.79 -1.16
C VAL A 87 17.66 2.39 -1.71
N GLY A 88 17.03 1.37 -1.08
CA GLY A 88 15.69 0.93 -1.41
C GLY A 88 14.75 0.97 -0.21
N SER A 89 13.52 1.48 -0.39
CA SER A 89 12.47 1.37 0.62
C SER A 89 11.35 0.45 0.13
N ALA A 90 11.14 -0.68 0.81
CA ALA A 90 10.07 -1.65 0.50
C ALA A 90 8.68 -1.14 0.93
N THR A 91 8.43 0.16 0.74
CA THR A 91 7.20 0.86 1.11
C THR A 91 6.78 1.86 0.03
N ILE A 92 5.51 2.25 0.03
CA ILE A 92 4.99 3.29 -0.87
C ILE A 92 5.45 4.67 -0.39
N GLY A 93 5.21 4.96 0.90
CA GLY A 93 5.59 6.24 1.50
C GLY A 93 7.10 6.36 1.71
N THR A 94 7.62 7.55 1.54
CA THR A 94 9.05 7.86 1.62
C THR A 94 9.36 8.92 2.68
N ASP A 95 8.43 9.15 3.62
CA ASP A 95 8.53 10.19 4.66
C ASP A 95 9.75 10.02 5.59
N HIS A 96 10.27 8.78 5.67
CA HIS A 96 11.44 8.37 6.46
C HIS A 96 12.78 8.49 5.69
N ILE A 97 12.76 8.97 4.45
CA ILE A 97 13.94 9.07 3.57
C ILE A 97 14.28 10.53 3.28
N ASP A 98 15.45 10.97 3.65
CA ASP A 98 15.99 12.25 3.20
C ASP A 98 16.51 12.13 1.75
N GLN A 99 15.57 12.26 0.81
CA GLN A 99 15.90 12.15 -0.63
C GLN A 99 16.83 13.28 -1.09
N HIS A 100 16.77 14.46 -0.46
CA HIS A 100 17.67 15.57 -0.79
C HIS A 100 19.11 15.22 -0.43
N TYR A 101 19.34 14.65 0.74
CA TYR A 101 20.66 14.19 1.19
C TYR A 101 21.21 13.08 0.26
N LEU A 102 20.37 12.09 -0.09
CA LEU A 102 20.77 11.02 -1.02
C LEU A 102 21.14 11.58 -2.40
N ALA A 103 20.32 12.49 -2.94
CA ALA A 103 20.60 13.14 -4.23
C ALA A 103 21.91 13.94 -4.21
N LYS A 104 22.19 14.68 -3.12
CA LYS A 104 23.45 15.42 -2.94
C LYS A 104 24.67 14.50 -2.95
N ARG A 105 24.51 13.27 -2.46
CA ARG A 105 25.58 12.24 -2.47
C ARG A 105 25.61 11.40 -3.74
N ASN A 106 24.73 11.65 -4.70
CA ASN A 106 24.55 10.84 -5.92
C ASN A 106 24.21 9.37 -5.61
N ILE A 107 23.50 9.09 -4.51
CA ILE A 107 23.03 7.76 -4.16
C ILE A 107 21.64 7.54 -4.77
N PRO A 108 21.46 6.59 -5.69
CA PRO A 108 20.16 6.22 -6.24
C PRO A 108 19.22 5.75 -5.14
N PHE A 109 17.98 6.26 -5.18
CA PHE A 109 16.92 5.84 -4.26
C PHE A 109 15.74 5.27 -5.02
N HIS A 110 15.23 4.13 -4.57
CA HIS A 110 14.03 3.48 -5.10
C HIS A 110 13.04 3.18 -3.98
N SER A 111 11.78 3.50 -4.22
CA SER A 111 10.66 3.06 -3.38
C SER A 111 9.86 1.95 -4.08
N ALA A 112 8.84 1.44 -3.42
CA ALA A 112 7.95 0.41 -3.97
C ALA A 112 6.52 0.97 -4.18
N PRO A 113 6.29 1.89 -5.14
CA PRO A 113 5.00 2.52 -5.33
C PRO A 113 3.93 1.50 -5.74
N GLY A 114 2.83 1.44 -4.98
CA GLY A 114 1.73 0.52 -5.26
C GLY A 114 1.93 -0.91 -4.77
N CYS A 115 3.04 -1.27 -4.13
CA CYS A 115 3.30 -2.65 -3.68
C CYS A 115 2.16 -3.25 -2.85
N ASN A 116 1.53 -2.46 -1.98
CA ASN A 116 0.44 -2.90 -1.12
C ASN A 116 -0.93 -2.31 -1.49
N ALA A 117 -1.07 -1.69 -2.67
CA ALA A 117 -2.31 -1.03 -3.09
C ALA A 117 -3.51 -2.00 -3.14
N ILE A 118 -3.29 -3.25 -3.58
CA ILE A 118 -4.30 -4.31 -3.58
C ILE A 118 -4.74 -4.61 -2.15
N SER A 119 -3.80 -4.80 -1.23
CA SER A 119 -4.08 -5.06 0.18
C SER A 119 -4.96 -3.99 0.81
N VAL A 120 -4.66 -2.70 0.55
CA VAL A 120 -5.45 -1.58 1.08
C VAL A 120 -6.86 -1.56 0.47
N ALA A 121 -6.99 -1.80 -0.83
CA ALA A 121 -8.31 -1.88 -1.47
C ALA A 121 -9.15 -3.05 -0.91
N GLU A 122 -8.52 -4.18 -0.59
CA GLU A 122 -9.17 -5.32 0.07
C GLU A 122 -9.52 -5.05 1.54
N TYR A 123 -8.72 -4.24 2.24
CA TYR A 123 -9.08 -3.73 3.57
C TYR A 123 -10.35 -2.89 3.51
N VAL A 124 -10.43 -1.93 2.58
CA VAL A 124 -11.62 -1.09 2.39
C VAL A 124 -12.84 -1.94 2.06
N LEU A 125 -12.68 -2.92 1.16
CA LEU A 125 -13.79 -3.82 0.80
C LEU A 125 -14.23 -4.68 1.99
N SER A 126 -13.30 -5.19 2.80
CA SER A 126 -13.64 -5.93 4.03
C SER A 126 -14.38 -5.06 5.04
N ALA A 127 -13.97 -3.80 5.20
CA ALA A 127 -14.67 -2.84 6.06
C ALA A 127 -16.10 -2.56 5.54
N LEU A 128 -16.27 -2.31 4.24
CA LEU A 128 -17.58 -2.09 3.63
C LEU A 128 -18.52 -3.29 3.81
N VAL A 129 -18.02 -4.50 3.59
CA VAL A 129 -18.78 -5.74 3.78
C VAL A 129 -19.24 -5.89 5.24
N VAL A 130 -18.36 -5.62 6.20
CA VAL A 130 -18.70 -5.70 7.64
C VAL A 130 -19.74 -4.65 8.01
N LEU A 131 -19.61 -3.41 7.52
CA LEU A 131 -20.58 -2.35 7.79
C LEU A 131 -21.92 -2.61 7.10
N ALA A 132 -21.89 -3.13 5.86
CA ALA A 132 -23.12 -3.51 5.16
C ALA A 132 -23.92 -4.58 5.91
N GLU A 133 -23.28 -5.58 6.49
CA GLU A 133 -23.96 -6.56 7.35
C GLU A 133 -24.45 -5.93 8.65
N ARG A 134 -23.66 -5.07 9.30
CA ARG A 134 -24.02 -4.46 10.59
C ARG A 134 -25.24 -3.55 10.48
N TYR A 135 -25.30 -2.78 9.39
CA TYR A 135 -26.32 -1.76 9.16
C TYR A 135 -27.37 -2.16 8.12
N LEU A 136 -27.35 -3.41 7.65
CA LEU A 136 -28.26 -3.95 6.64
C LEU A 136 -28.28 -3.11 5.34
N LEU A 137 -27.10 -2.66 4.89
CA LEU A 137 -26.96 -1.84 3.69
C LEU A 137 -26.89 -2.72 2.43
N ASP A 138 -27.54 -2.28 1.37
CA ASP A 138 -27.34 -2.80 0.03
C ASP A 138 -26.19 -2.06 -0.63
N LEU A 139 -25.04 -2.73 -0.79
CA LEU A 139 -23.84 -2.14 -1.38
C LEU A 139 -24.06 -1.64 -2.82
N SER A 140 -24.98 -2.26 -3.55
CA SER A 140 -25.26 -1.87 -4.94
C SER A 140 -26.01 -0.54 -5.07
N SER A 141 -26.64 -0.09 -3.98
CA SER A 141 -27.36 1.18 -3.92
C SER A 141 -26.49 2.35 -3.45
N LEU A 142 -25.27 2.08 -2.94
CA LEU A 142 -24.40 3.11 -2.40
C LEU A 142 -23.56 3.76 -3.51
N THR A 143 -23.23 5.02 -3.28
CA THR A 143 -22.21 5.76 -4.04
C THR A 143 -20.92 5.86 -3.22
N VAL A 144 -19.78 5.59 -3.85
CA VAL A 144 -18.46 5.64 -3.17
C VAL A 144 -17.62 6.79 -3.73
N GLY A 145 -17.23 7.70 -2.87
CA GLY A 145 -16.29 8.77 -3.18
C GLY A 145 -14.85 8.34 -2.84
N ILE A 146 -13.96 8.38 -3.82
CA ILE A 146 -12.54 8.07 -3.67
C ILE A 146 -11.75 9.37 -3.72
N VAL A 147 -11.07 9.72 -2.63
CA VAL A 147 -10.15 10.85 -2.59
C VAL A 147 -8.73 10.34 -2.83
N GLY A 148 -8.15 10.67 -3.99
CA GLY A 148 -6.88 10.15 -4.47
C GLY A 148 -7.04 8.97 -5.45
N GLY A 149 -6.83 9.23 -6.74
CA GLY A 149 -6.93 8.25 -7.84
C GLY A 149 -5.60 7.56 -8.19
N GLY A 150 -4.60 7.63 -7.31
CA GLY A 150 -3.30 7.00 -7.48
C GLY A 150 -3.35 5.46 -7.40
N ASN A 151 -2.23 4.82 -7.04
CA ASN A 151 -2.15 3.35 -7.01
C ASN A 151 -3.27 2.69 -6.21
N THR A 152 -3.52 3.14 -4.98
CA THR A 152 -4.51 2.54 -4.08
C THR A 152 -5.94 2.84 -4.52
N GLY A 153 -6.26 4.11 -4.80
CA GLY A 153 -7.61 4.49 -5.25
C GLY A 153 -8.01 3.83 -6.55
N SER A 154 -7.05 3.59 -7.47
CA SER A 154 -7.30 2.83 -8.70
C SER A 154 -7.67 1.38 -8.41
N ARG A 155 -6.99 0.70 -7.49
CA ARG A 155 -7.32 -0.67 -7.11
C ARG A 155 -8.69 -0.78 -6.44
N LEU A 156 -9.05 0.22 -5.61
CA LEU A 156 -10.40 0.28 -5.06
C LEU A 156 -11.44 0.50 -6.17
N SER A 157 -11.19 1.43 -7.08
CA SER A 157 -12.07 1.69 -8.23
C SER A 157 -12.31 0.42 -9.07
N GLU A 158 -11.26 -0.38 -9.36
CA GLU A 158 -11.38 -1.66 -10.06
C GLU A 158 -12.31 -2.64 -9.33
N LYS A 159 -12.20 -2.75 -8.00
CA LYS A 159 -13.06 -3.63 -7.21
C LYS A 159 -14.52 -3.15 -7.17
N LEU A 160 -14.75 -1.83 -7.06
CA LEU A 160 -16.10 -1.25 -7.12
C LEU A 160 -16.74 -1.46 -8.50
N LEU A 161 -15.97 -1.27 -9.58
CA LEU A 161 -16.43 -1.59 -10.94
C LEU A 161 -16.78 -3.07 -11.11
N ALA A 162 -15.99 -3.97 -10.51
CA ALA A 162 -16.28 -5.40 -10.54
C ALA A 162 -17.64 -5.73 -9.88
N LEU A 163 -17.98 -4.98 -8.83
CA LEU A 163 -19.24 -5.13 -8.08
C LEU A 163 -20.42 -4.35 -8.66
N GLY A 164 -20.18 -3.51 -9.69
CA GLY A 164 -21.21 -2.61 -10.22
C GLY A 164 -21.59 -1.46 -9.28
N ILE A 165 -20.73 -1.13 -8.30
CA ILE A 165 -20.96 -0.03 -7.35
C ILE A 165 -20.57 1.29 -8.00
N GLU A 166 -21.48 2.27 -8.00
CA GLU A 166 -21.21 3.60 -8.50
C GLU A 166 -20.15 4.29 -7.65
N HIS A 167 -19.17 4.93 -8.30
CA HIS A 167 -18.14 5.66 -7.58
C HIS A 167 -17.63 6.89 -8.34
N LYS A 168 -17.13 7.85 -7.58
CA LYS A 168 -16.54 9.11 -8.07
C LYS A 168 -15.11 9.22 -7.56
N ILE A 169 -14.21 9.82 -8.35
CA ILE A 169 -12.80 9.99 -7.99
C ILE A 169 -12.44 11.46 -7.99
N CYS A 170 -11.91 11.96 -6.86
CA CYS A 170 -11.30 13.27 -6.77
C CYS A 170 -9.78 13.11 -6.72
N ASP A 171 -9.09 13.57 -7.75
CA ASP A 171 -7.61 13.68 -7.79
C ASP A 171 -7.26 14.86 -8.71
N PRO A 172 -7.07 16.07 -8.15
CA PRO A 172 -6.79 17.26 -8.93
C PRO A 172 -5.53 17.14 -9.80
N LEU A 173 -4.47 16.53 -9.27
CA LEU A 173 -3.19 16.38 -10.00
C LEU A 173 -3.35 15.47 -11.22
N LEU A 174 -4.07 14.37 -11.09
CA LEU A 174 -4.34 13.47 -12.22
C LEU A 174 -5.30 14.10 -13.21
N ALA A 175 -6.29 14.88 -12.76
CA ALA A 175 -7.19 15.63 -13.62
C ALA A 175 -6.45 16.67 -14.46
N GLU A 176 -5.55 17.45 -13.84
CA GLU A 176 -4.70 18.45 -14.51
C GLU A 176 -3.79 17.78 -15.55
N LYS A 177 -3.12 16.68 -15.16
CA LYS A 177 -2.26 15.92 -16.07
C LYS A 177 -3.04 15.35 -17.26
N GLN A 178 -4.24 14.83 -17.05
CA GLN A 178 -5.10 14.32 -18.11
C GLN A 178 -5.49 15.44 -19.07
N ALA A 179 -5.88 16.61 -18.55
CA ALA A 179 -6.25 17.78 -19.35
C ALA A 179 -5.05 18.33 -20.15
N GLU A 180 -3.87 18.35 -19.55
CA GLU A 180 -2.64 18.79 -20.22
C GLU A 180 -2.26 17.84 -21.37
N ASN A 181 -2.24 16.53 -21.14
CA ASN A 181 -1.98 15.54 -22.17
C ASN A 181 -2.93 15.68 -23.35
N GLN A 182 -4.24 15.88 -23.10
CA GLN A 182 -5.24 16.09 -24.14
C GLN A 182 -4.97 17.36 -24.98
N ARG A 183 -4.58 18.47 -24.32
CA ARG A 183 -4.23 19.71 -25.01
C ARG A 183 -2.99 19.55 -25.89
N GLN A 184 -1.95 18.86 -25.40
CA GLN A 184 -0.72 18.62 -26.14
C GLN A 184 -0.98 17.77 -27.39
N GLN A 185 -1.76 16.70 -27.27
CA GLN A 185 -2.14 15.82 -28.40
C GLN A 185 -2.98 16.58 -29.43
N GLN A 186 -3.95 17.40 -28.99
CA GLN A 186 -4.72 18.26 -29.91
C GLN A 186 -3.84 19.23 -30.67
N ALA A 187 -2.83 19.83 -30.01
CA ALA A 187 -1.90 20.77 -30.62
C ALA A 187 -0.99 20.09 -31.66
N GLN A 188 -0.66 18.81 -31.47
CA GLN A 188 0.19 18.02 -32.37
C GLN A 188 -0.61 17.32 -33.49
N GLY A 189 -1.96 17.36 -33.44
CA GLY A 189 -2.83 16.65 -34.38
C GLY A 189 -2.86 15.13 -34.17
N ASP A 190 -2.36 14.65 -33.02
CA ASP A 190 -2.34 13.24 -32.67
C ASP A 190 -3.70 12.75 -32.15
N PRO A 191 -4.02 11.46 -32.29
CA PRO A 191 -5.19 10.87 -31.66
C PRO A 191 -5.14 11.05 -30.14
N ILE A 192 -6.23 11.52 -29.55
CA ILE A 192 -6.33 11.69 -28.10
C ILE A 192 -6.12 10.33 -27.43
N ASP A 193 -5.05 10.20 -26.64
CA ASP A 193 -4.84 9.04 -25.79
C ASP A 193 -5.92 8.99 -24.71
N ARG A 194 -6.77 7.98 -24.79
CA ARG A 194 -7.85 7.70 -23.83
C ARG A 194 -7.53 6.48 -22.96
N THR A 195 -6.26 6.20 -22.71
CA THR A 195 -5.85 5.08 -21.86
C THR A 195 -6.39 5.25 -20.44
N ASP A 196 -6.37 6.47 -19.88
CA ASP A 196 -7.09 6.79 -18.65
C ASP A 196 -8.50 7.34 -18.97
N LYS A 197 -9.51 6.48 -18.84
CA LYS A 197 -10.92 6.82 -19.08
C LYS A 197 -11.63 7.33 -17.82
N ARG A 198 -10.94 7.46 -16.70
CA ARG A 198 -11.54 7.91 -15.44
C ARG A 198 -11.99 9.35 -15.57
N LYS A 199 -13.14 9.63 -15.00
CA LYS A 199 -13.68 10.99 -14.87
C LYS A 199 -13.39 11.47 -13.44
N TYR A 200 -12.64 12.55 -13.35
CA TYR A 200 -12.34 13.18 -12.06
C TYR A 200 -13.40 14.24 -11.74
N VAL A 201 -13.78 14.31 -10.45
CA VAL A 201 -14.77 15.25 -9.93
C VAL A 201 -14.15 16.11 -8.81
N SER A 202 -14.88 17.12 -8.33
CA SER A 202 -14.46 17.96 -7.22
C SER A 202 -14.48 17.21 -5.88
N LEU A 203 -13.76 17.73 -4.87
CA LEU A 203 -13.82 17.18 -3.51
C LEU A 203 -15.25 17.25 -2.96
N ALA A 204 -15.98 18.35 -3.18
CA ALA A 204 -17.36 18.51 -2.73
C ALA A 204 -18.29 17.41 -3.28
N GLU A 205 -18.12 17.01 -4.55
CA GLU A 205 -18.91 15.92 -5.15
C GLU A 205 -18.56 14.56 -4.55
N VAL A 206 -17.33 14.34 -4.09
CA VAL A 206 -16.90 13.12 -3.40
C VAL A 206 -17.42 13.13 -1.97
N LEU A 207 -17.37 14.26 -1.26
CA LEU A 207 -17.88 14.37 0.11
C LEU A 207 -19.41 14.21 0.19
N ALA A 208 -20.12 14.36 -0.91
CA ALA A 208 -21.57 14.10 -1.01
C ALA A 208 -21.94 12.63 -1.27
N CYS A 209 -20.96 11.71 -1.42
CA CYS A 209 -21.20 10.27 -1.60
C CYS A 209 -21.56 9.59 -0.27
N ASP A 210 -22.22 8.41 -0.32
CA ASP A 210 -22.60 7.65 0.86
C ASP A 210 -21.39 7.12 1.62
N VAL A 211 -20.34 6.77 0.90
CA VAL A 211 -19.06 6.32 1.44
C VAL A 211 -17.94 7.22 0.93
N ILE A 212 -17.04 7.64 1.82
CA ILE A 212 -15.86 8.44 1.48
C ILE A 212 -14.63 7.63 1.87
N SER A 213 -13.75 7.34 0.90
CA SER A 213 -12.52 6.58 1.12
C SER A 213 -11.29 7.40 0.71
N LEU A 214 -10.36 7.60 1.67
CA LEU A 214 -9.20 8.47 1.51
C LEU A 214 -7.95 7.67 1.14
N HIS A 215 -7.28 8.07 0.03
CA HIS A 215 -6.10 7.41 -0.54
C HIS A 215 -5.03 8.40 -1.03
N VAL A 216 -4.86 9.49 -0.32
CA VAL A 216 -3.89 10.55 -0.64
C VAL A 216 -2.64 10.47 0.25
N PRO A 217 -1.45 10.92 -0.21
CA PRO A 217 -0.31 11.16 0.66
C PRO A 217 -0.56 12.35 1.58
N LYS A 218 0.27 12.54 2.62
CA LYS A 218 0.33 13.78 3.39
C LYS A 218 1.15 14.83 2.61
N VAL A 219 0.52 15.93 2.26
CA VAL A 219 1.13 17.09 1.59
C VAL A 219 0.74 18.35 2.35
N VAL A 220 1.74 19.09 2.86
CA VAL A 220 1.49 20.27 3.70
C VAL A 220 1.32 21.56 2.89
N GLY A 221 1.89 21.62 1.69
CA GLY A 221 1.91 22.84 0.86
C GLY A 221 1.63 22.55 -0.61
N GLY A 222 1.80 23.58 -1.46
CA GLY A 222 1.55 23.47 -2.89
C GLY A 222 0.09 23.78 -3.26
N ALA A 223 -0.30 23.47 -4.51
CA ALA A 223 -1.62 23.81 -5.05
C ALA A 223 -2.75 22.92 -4.46
N HIS A 224 -2.42 21.70 -4.04
CA HIS A 224 -3.39 20.72 -3.55
C HIS A 224 -2.89 20.06 -2.25
N PRO A 225 -2.87 20.82 -1.12
CA PRO A 225 -2.46 20.27 0.18
C PRO A 225 -3.48 19.25 0.66
N THR A 226 -3.00 18.20 1.34
CA THR A 226 -3.83 17.13 1.89
C THR A 226 -3.72 17.02 3.42
N PHE A 227 -2.80 17.78 4.04
CA PHE A 227 -2.73 17.91 5.49
C PHE A 227 -4.02 18.52 6.00
N GLN A 228 -4.70 17.82 6.91
CA GLN A 228 -6.03 18.20 7.42
C GLN A 228 -7.03 18.54 6.29
N LEU A 229 -7.00 17.74 5.21
CA LEU A 229 -7.97 17.87 4.12
C LEU A 229 -9.40 17.75 4.65
N LEU A 230 -9.64 16.87 5.61
CA LEU A 230 -10.87 16.83 6.39
C LEU A 230 -10.63 17.52 7.73
N ASN A 231 -10.73 18.84 7.71
CA ASN A 231 -10.73 19.73 8.87
C ASN A 231 -12.18 19.91 9.40
N GLU A 232 -12.35 20.75 10.42
CA GLU A 232 -13.66 21.03 11.03
C GLU A 232 -14.70 21.48 9.98
N GLU A 233 -14.31 22.35 9.03
CA GLU A 233 -15.21 22.87 8.00
C GLU A 233 -15.73 21.74 7.09
N ASN A 234 -14.86 20.88 6.60
CA ASN A 234 -15.23 19.77 5.73
C ASN A 234 -15.97 18.67 6.49
N LEU A 235 -15.57 18.38 7.73
CA LEU A 235 -16.22 17.36 8.56
C LEU A 235 -17.66 17.73 8.91
N THR A 236 -17.96 19.00 9.17
CA THR A 236 -19.33 19.48 9.47
C THR A 236 -20.26 19.47 8.27
N GLN A 237 -19.75 19.31 7.05
CA GLN A 237 -20.56 19.15 5.84
C GLN A 237 -21.02 17.70 5.63
N LEU A 238 -20.45 16.73 6.34
CA LEU A 238 -20.80 15.33 6.21
C LEU A 238 -22.17 15.05 6.87
N HIS A 239 -22.85 14.00 6.40
CA HIS A 239 -24.15 13.59 6.91
C HIS A 239 -24.04 12.40 7.88
N ASP A 240 -25.01 12.28 8.77
CA ASP A 240 -25.04 11.26 9.82
C ASP A 240 -24.95 9.81 9.32
N GLU A 241 -25.50 9.54 8.14
CA GLU A 241 -25.55 8.19 7.59
C GLU A 241 -24.29 7.79 6.78
N GLN A 242 -23.41 8.75 6.50
CA GLN A 242 -22.21 8.49 5.69
C GLN A 242 -21.21 7.61 6.42
N ILE A 243 -20.36 6.96 5.61
CA ILE A 243 -19.24 6.14 6.06
C ILE A 243 -17.93 6.83 5.62
N LEU A 244 -17.05 7.13 6.57
CA LEU A 244 -15.71 7.67 6.32
C LEU A 244 -14.66 6.59 6.59
N ILE A 245 -13.85 6.26 5.57
CA ILE A 245 -12.78 5.26 5.65
C ILE A 245 -11.45 5.95 5.37
N SER A 246 -10.50 5.86 6.31
CA SER A 246 -9.15 6.36 6.13
C SER A 246 -8.11 5.25 6.33
N ALA A 247 -7.40 4.95 5.24
CA ALA A 247 -6.28 4.00 5.19
C ALA A 247 -5.08 4.58 4.42
N CYS A 248 -4.84 5.90 4.56
CA CYS A 248 -3.78 6.62 3.84
C CYS A 248 -2.71 7.20 4.78
N ARG A 249 -2.96 8.38 5.37
CA ARG A 249 -2.12 9.03 6.39
C ARG A 249 -3.02 9.68 7.43
N GLY A 250 -2.69 9.52 8.71
CA GLY A 250 -3.52 10.01 9.81
C GLY A 250 -3.74 11.52 9.78
N ASP A 251 -2.72 12.27 9.41
CA ASP A 251 -2.78 13.74 9.32
C ASP A 251 -3.68 14.30 8.20
N VAL A 252 -4.28 13.44 7.37
CA VAL A 252 -5.26 13.88 6.35
C VAL A 252 -6.59 14.26 6.98
N ILE A 253 -6.89 13.72 8.16
CA ILE A 253 -8.05 14.07 8.96
C ILE A 253 -7.58 14.78 10.24
N ASP A 254 -8.21 15.90 10.58
CA ASP A 254 -8.08 16.48 11.92
C ASP A 254 -8.83 15.59 12.93
N ASN A 255 -8.07 14.76 13.66
CA ASN A 255 -8.64 13.80 14.61
C ASN A 255 -9.32 14.48 15.81
N HIS A 256 -8.88 15.70 16.19
CA HIS A 256 -9.54 16.46 17.25
C HIS A 256 -10.88 17.02 16.81
N ALA A 257 -10.96 17.58 15.60
CA ALA A 257 -12.21 18.04 15.02
C ALA A 257 -13.19 16.86 14.81
N LEU A 258 -12.69 15.70 14.35
CA LEU A 258 -13.49 14.51 14.19
C LEU A 258 -14.03 13.99 15.54
N LEU A 259 -13.22 14.02 16.59
CA LEU A 259 -13.65 13.67 17.95
C LEU A 259 -14.74 14.62 18.45
N ALA A 260 -14.54 15.93 18.28
CA ALA A 260 -15.52 16.93 18.69
C ALA A 260 -16.87 16.73 17.97
N LEU A 261 -16.85 16.45 16.66
CA LEU A 261 -18.04 16.12 15.86
C LEU A 261 -18.79 14.90 16.45
N LYS A 262 -18.06 13.85 16.77
CA LYS A 262 -18.64 12.61 17.34
C LYS A 262 -19.16 12.81 18.75
N GLN A 263 -18.50 13.61 19.58
CA GLN A 263 -18.96 13.95 20.93
C GLN A 263 -20.23 14.83 20.90
N ALA A 264 -20.41 15.60 19.85
CA ALA A 264 -21.66 16.36 19.60
C ALA A 264 -22.84 15.45 19.16
N GLY A 265 -22.64 14.15 19.00
CA GLY A 265 -23.67 13.17 18.67
C GLY A 265 -23.84 12.91 17.17
N HIS A 266 -22.91 13.35 16.33
CA HIS A 266 -22.99 13.13 14.87
C HIS A 266 -22.93 11.65 14.52
N GLY A 267 -23.82 11.18 13.63
CA GLY A 267 -24.04 9.79 13.26
C GLY A 267 -23.01 9.18 12.31
N LEU A 268 -22.05 9.97 11.78
CA LEU A 268 -21.00 9.53 10.85
C LEU A 268 -20.33 8.20 11.32
N LYS A 269 -20.30 7.21 10.44
CA LYS A 269 -19.65 5.91 10.68
C LYS A 269 -18.18 5.99 10.26
N ILE A 270 -17.25 5.67 11.16
CA ILE A 270 -15.82 5.94 10.98
C ILE A 270 -15.02 4.64 10.98
N VAL A 271 -14.17 4.46 9.96
CA VAL A 271 -13.17 3.39 9.88
C VAL A 271 -11.78 4.04 9.78
N LEU A 272 -10.93 3.80 10.77
CA LEU A 272 -9.58 4.35 10.81
C LEU A 272 -8.54 3.23 10.88
N ASP A 273 -7.68 3.17 9.87
CA ASP A 273 -6.42 2.39 9.92
C ASP A 273 -5.24 3.28 10.30
N VAL A 274 -5.35 4.59 10.03
CA VAL A 274 -4.29 5.58 10.25
C VAL A 274 -4.77 6.68 11.18
N TRP A 275 -3.85 7.21 12.00
CA TRP A 275 -4.16 8.11 13.11
C TRP A 275 -3.22 9.32 13.09
N GLN A 276 -3.72 10.48 13.42
CA GLN A 276 -2.86 11.64 13.65
C GLN A 276 -1.99 11.40 14.89
N GLY A 277 -0.69 11.67 14.78
CA GLY A 277 0.25 11.53 15.90
C GLY A 277 0.79 10.12 16.14
N GLU A 278 0.57 9.14 15.24
CA GLU A 278 1.16 7.79 15.38
C GLU A 278 2.64 7.85 15.81
N PRO A 279 3.04 7.00 16.78
CA PRO A 279 2.32 5.89 17.42
C PRO A 279 1.39 6.29 18.57
N ASP A 280 1.40 7.56 19.01
CA ASP A 280 0.63 8.09 20.14
C ASP A 280 -0.74 8.57 19.62
N VAL A 281 -1.66 7.61 19.43
CA VAL A 281 -2.98 7.87 18.84
C VAL A 281 -3.92 8.58 19.81
N LEU A 282 -4.87 9.35 19.30
CA LEU A 282 -5.93 9.99 20.08
C LEU A 282 -6.91 8.95 20.63
N GLU A 283 -6.61 8.37 21.81
CA GLU A 283 -7.36 7.27 22.42
C GLU A 283 -8.85 7.55 22.57
N ALA A 284 -9.21 8.80 22.91
CA ALA A 284 -10.60 9.22 23.07
C ALA A 284 -11.45 9.08 21.81
N LEU A 285 -10.83 9.00 20.60
CA LEU A 285 -11.51 8.81 19.34
C LEU A 285 -11.87 7.34 19.08
N ILE A 286 -11.10 6.38 19.64
CA ILE A 286 -11.26 4.95 19.37
C ILE A 286 -12.69 4.43 19.65
N PRO A 287 -13.36 4.78 20.77
CA PRO A 287 -14.74 4.32 21.03
C PRO A 287 -15.77 4.78 20.00
N TYR A 288 -15.48 5.83 19.26
CA TYR A 288 -16.37 6.38 18.23
C TYR A 288 -16.17 5.79 16.83
N THR A 289 -15.19 4.91 16.67
CA THR A 289 -14.93 4.23 15.39
C THR A 289 -15.69 2.93 15.29
N GLU A 290 -16.19 2.61 14.10
CA GLU A 290 -16.78 1.30 13.77
C GLU A 290 -15.72 0.21 13.65
N ILE A 291 -14.58 0.56 13.07
CA ILE A 291 -13.40 -0.28 12.90
C ILE A 291 -12.16 0.58 13.14
N ALA A 292 -11.27 0.10 13.99
CA ALA A 292 -10.01 0.74 14.35
C ALA A 292 -8.85 -0.24 14.18
N THR A 293 -7.81 0.13 13.45
CA THR A 293 -6.65 -0.74 13.23
C THR A 293 -5.32 0.03 13.32
N ALA A 294 -4.20 -0.68 13.45
CA ALA A 294 -2.89 -0.11 13.75
C ALA A 294 -2.04 0.12 12.49
N HIS A 295 -2.56 0.84 11.49
CA HIS A 295 -1.86 1.15 10.24
C HIS A 295 -1.36 -0.12 9.51
N ILE A 296 -2.30 -1.06 9.30
CA ILE A 296 -2.04 -2.41 8.76
C ILE A 296 -2.81 -2.72 7.47
N ALA A 297 -3.60 -1.77 6.96
CA ALA A 297 -4.38 -1.98 5.73
C ALA A 297 -3.55 -2.54 4.58
N GLY A 298 -2.28 -2.15 4.48
CA GLY A 298 -1.33 -2.66 3.48
C GLY A 298 -0.54 -3.91 3.88
N TYR A 299 -0.85 -4.60 4.98
CA TYR A 299 0.01 -5.63 5.58
C TYR A 299 -0.29 -7.06 5.14
N SER A 300 -0.81 -7.30 3.91
CA SER A 300 -0.81 -8.66 3.36
C SER A 300 0.62 -9.17 3.14
N LEU A 301 0.79 -10.50 3.11
CA LEU A 301 2.07 -11.11 2.75
C LEU A 301 2.49 -10.70 1.35
N GLU A 302 1.57 -10.76 0.38
CA GLU A 302 1.78 -10.36 -1.00
C GLU A 302 2.17 -8.88 -1.11
N GLY A 303 1.47 -7.99 -0.41
CA GLY A 303 1.72 -6.55 -0.44
C GLY A 303 3.10 -6.19 0.10
N LYS A 304 3.51 -6.80 1.22
CA LYS A 304 4.86 -6.59 1.78
C LYS A 304 5.95 -7.21 0.90
N ALA A 305 5.73 -8.43 0.40
CA ALA A 305 6.71 -9.15 -0.41
C ALA A 305 6.89 -8.54 -1.81
N ARG A 306 5.83 -7.95 -2.38
CA ARG A 306 5.91 -7.18 -3.63
C ARG A 306 6.84 -5.97 -3.48
N GLY A 307 6.93 -5.38 -2.28
CA GLY A 307 7.93 -4.36 -1.97
C GLY A 307 9.36 -4.88 -2.12
N SER A 308 9.65 -6.08 -1.60
CA SER A 308 10.97 -6.74 -1.76
C SER A 308 11.26 -7.05 -3.24
N GLU A 309 10.28 -7.60 -3.98
CA GLU A 309 10.40 -7.90 -5.41
C GLU A 309 10.72 -6.63 -6.24
N MET A 310 10.01 -5.53 -5.99
CA MET A 310 10.22 -4.27 -6.72
C MET A 310 11.64 -3.72 -6.48
N LEU A 311 12.15 -3.80 -5.25
CA LEU A 311 13.52 -3.40 -4.95
C LEU A 311 14.54 -4.35 -5.58
N TYR A 312 14.27 -5.65 -5.61
CA TYR A 312 15.10 -6.62 -6.31
C TYR A 312 15.19 -6.28 -7.81
N GLN A 313 14.05 -6.01 -8.45
CA GLN A 313 14.02 -5.63 -9.86
C GLN A 313 14.77 -4.32 -10.11
N ALA A 314 14.61 -3.32 -9.24
CA ALA A 314 15.32 -2.04 -9.35
C ALA A 314 16.84 -2.21 -9.20
N LEU A 315 17.29 -3.04 -8.25
CA LEU A 315 18.71 -3.34 -8.09
C LEU A 315 19.27 -4.12 -9.28
N CYS A 316 18.55 -5.13 -9.81
CA CYS A 316 18.91 -5.84 -11.03
C CYS A 316 19.06 -4.88 -12.20
N GLN A 317 18.12 -3.95 -12.37
CA GLN A 317 18.21 -2.92 -13.42
C GLN A 317 19.43 -2.02 -13.28
N GLN A 318 19.77 -1.57 -12.07
CA GLN A 318 20.98 -0.78 -11.82
C GLN A 318 22.25 -1.58 -12.12
N LEU A 319 22.28 -2.86 -11.76
CA LEU A 319 23.39 -3.78 -12.04
C LEU A 319 23.42 -4.25 -13.51
N LYS A 320 22.40 -3.92 -14.31
CA LYS A 320 22.24 -4.33 -15.72
C LYS A 320 22.20 -5.86 -15.90
N ILE A 321 21.51 -6.53 -14.99
CA ILE A 321 21.26 -7.98 -15.03
C ILE A 321 19.78 -8.27 -15.13
N GLU A 322 19.43 -9.41 -15.74
CA GLU A 322 18.03 -9.84 -15.83
C GLU A 322 17.56 -10.42 -14.47
N PRO A 323 16.39 -9.99 -13.96
CA PRO A 323 15.83 -10.55 -12.73
C PRO A 323 15.40 -12.01 -12.95
N LYS A 324 15.88 -12.92 -12.10
CA LYS A 324 15.58 -14.36 -12.17
C LYS A 324 14.30 -14.73 -11.43
N TYR A 325 13.97 -13.99 -10.37
CA TYR A 325 12.92 -14.34 -9.44
C TYR A 325 11.73 -13.40 -9.53
N GLN A 326 10.55 -13.99 -9.34
CA GLN A 326 9.27 -13.30 -9.20
C GLN A 326 8.64 -13.71 -7.87
N LEU A 327 7.77 -12.85 -7.34
CA LEU A 327 7.09 -13.10 -6.06
C LEU A 327 6.37 -14.45 -6.02
N ALA A 328 5.76 -14.86 -7.13
CA ALA A 328 5.06 -16.14 -7.25
C ALA A 328 5.95 -17.38 -6.94
N ASN A 329 7.29 -17.25 -7.08
CA ASN A 329 8.22 -18.36 -6.77
C ASN A 329 8.29 -18.68 -5.28
N PHE A 330 7.96 -17.72 -4.40
CA PHE A 330 8.21 -17.81 -2.96
C PHE A 330 6.95 -17.82 -2.11
N LEU A 331 5.80 -17.37 -2.66
CA LEU A 331 4.56 -17.31 -1.90
C LEU A 331 4.10 -18.71 -1.48
N PRO A 332 3.88 -18.95 -0.17
CA PRO A 332 3.32 -20.23 0.28
C PRO A 332 1.86 -20.34 -0.15
N PRO A 333 1.32 -21.55 -0.33
CA PRO A 333 -0.09 -21.73 -0.58
C PRO A 333 -0.93 -21.14 0.56
N ALA A 334 -2.13 -20.66 0.24
CA ALA A 334 -3.09 -20.25 1.27
C ALA A 334 -3.61 -21.46 2.06
N SER A 335 -4.09 -21.22 3.29
CA SER A 335 -4.72 -22.29 4.11
C SER A 335 -5.96 -22.89 3.44
N ILE A 336 -6.67 -22.08 2.66
CA ILE A 336 -7.75 -22.52 1.77
C ILE A 336 -7.28 -22.13 0.34
N PRO A 337 -6.64 -23.05 -0.39
CA PRO A 337 -6.00 -22.69 -1.67
C PRO A 337 -6.99 -22.59 -2.83
N ALA A 338 -8.13 -23.28 -2.73
CA ALA A 338 -9.14 -23.29 -3.80
C ALA A 338 -10.55 -23.48 -3.25
N ILE A 339 -11.51 -22.89 -3.93
CA ILE A 339 -12.95 -23.06 -3.69
C ILE A 339 -13.71 -23.20 -4.99
N GLU A 340 -14.87 -23.84 -4.94
CA GLU A 340 -15.82 -23.92 -6.04
C GLU A 340 -17.09 -23.15 -5.69
N ILE A 341 -17.57 -22.32 -6.63
CA ILE A 341 -18.82 -21.57 -6.51
C ILE A 341 -19.82 -22.16 -7.49
N ASN A 342 -20.94 -22.64 -6.96
CA ASN A 342 -22.01 -23.31 -7.71
C ASN A 342 -23.34 -22.53 -7.71
N GLN A 343 -23.32 -21.26 -7.32
CA GLN A 343 -24.49 -20.39 -7.28
C GLN A 343 -24.19 -19.03 -7.91
N ASN A 344 -25.25 -18.29 -8.26
CA ASN A 344 -25.10 -16.94 -8.77
C ASN A 344 -24.48 -15.99 -7.75
N PHE A 345 -23.73 -15.00 -8.21
CA PHE A 345 -23.10 -14.00 -7.37
C PHE A 345 -24.18 -13.16 -6.66
N SER A 346 -23.98 -12.92 -5.38
CA SER A 346 -24.85 -12.10 -4.54
C SER A 346 -24.03 -11.38 -3.47
N GLN A 347 -24.61 -10.38 -2.82
CA GLN A 347 -23.94 -9.70 -1.69
C GLN A 347 -23.64 -10.69 -0.54
N ILE A 348 -24.49 -11.69 -0.29
CA ILE A 348 -24.23 -12.73 0.71
C ILE A 348 -22.97 -13.53 0.36
N LEU A 349 -22.84 -13.95 -0.90
CA LEU A 349 -21.64 -14.65 -1.38
C LEU A 349 -20.40 -13.73 -1.32
N LEU A 350 -20.53 -12.46 -1.69
CA LEU A 350 -19.45 -11.48 -1.53
C LEU A 350 -18.96 -11.43 -0.08
N ASN A 351 -19.89 -11.31 0.88
CA ASN A 351 -19.58 -11.24 2.31
C ASN A 351 -18.82 -12.49 2.78
N GLN A 352 -19.23 -13.67 2.31
CA GLN A 352 -18.56 -14.94 2.64
C GLN A 352 -17.15 -15.01 2.06
N LEU A 353 -16.99 -14.68 0.77
CA LEU A 353 -15.70 -14.72 0.07
C LEU A 353 -14.68 -13.76 0.68
N VAL A 354 -15.08 -12.50 0.90
CA VAL A 354 -14.21 -11.48 1.47
C VAL A 354 -13.75 -11.89 2.87
N LYS A 355 -14.69 -12.24 3.75
CA LYS A 355 -14.36 -12.59 5.14
C LYS A 355 -13.59 -13.90 5.28
N MET A 356 -13.76 -14.84 4.36
CA MET A 356 -12.97 -16.08 4.33
C MET A 356 -11.48 -15.80 4.14
N VAL A 357 -11.12 -14.82 3.29
CA VAL A 357 -9.71 -14.45 3.06
C VAL A 357 -9.25 -13.41 4.07
N TYR A 358 -10.06 -12.39 4.29
CA TYR A 358 -9.73 -11.30 5.20
C TYR A 358 -10.97 -10.71 5.89
N ASP A 359 -11.05 -10.93 7.19
CA ASP A 359 -12.07 -10.34 8.06
C ASP A 359 -11.43 -9.27 8.95
N VAL A 360 -11.69 -8.00 8.63
CA VAL A 360 -11.12 -6.85 9.33
C VAL A 360 -11.51 -6.77 10.82
N ARG A 361 -12.59 -7.46 11.24
CA ARG A 361 -13.01 -7.53 12.64
C ARG A 361 -11.96 -8.17 13.54
N ARG A 362 -11.16 -9.11 13.00
CA ARG A 362 -10.01 -9.68 13.72
C ARG A 362 -9.02 -8.58 14.12
N ASP A 363 -8.72 -7.69 13.20
CA ASP A 363 -7.71 -6.66 13.39
C ASP A 363 -8.23 -5.53 14.28
N ASP A 364 -9.51 -5.17 14.15
CA ASP A 364 -10.19 -4.26 15.07
C ASP A 364 -10.18 -4.81 16.51
N ALA A 365 -10.49 -6.09 16.69
CA ALA A 365 -10.47 -6.72 18.01
C ALA A 365 -9.06 -6.74 18.61
N ILE A 366 -8.03 -7.08 17.82
CA ILE A 366 -6.63 -7.04 18.26
C ILE A 366 -6.25 -5.62 18.69
N PHE A 367 -6.57 -4.61 17.87
CA PHE A 367 -6.26 -3.21 18.17
C PHE A 367 -6.89 -2.77 19.50
N ARG A 368 -8.21 -2.95 19.66
CA ARG A 368 -8.92 -2.51 20.88
C ARG A 368 -8.49 -3.23 22.14
N GLN A 369 -8.15 -4.52 22.04
CA GLN A 369 -7.77 -5.32 23.20
C GLN A 369 -6.30 -5.15 23.61
N GLN A 370 -5.43 -4.90 22.64
CA GLN A 370 -3.99 -5.00 22.86
C GLN A 370 -3.22 -3.69 22.74
N LEU A 371 -3.84 -2.62 22.21
CA LEU A 371 -3.15 -1.32 22.03
C LEU A 371 -2.50 -0.83 23.32
N PHE A 372 -3.24 -0.84 24.43
CA PHE A 372 -2.78 -0.30 25.73
C PHE A 372 -1.77 -1.21 26.44
N THR A 373 -1.72 -2.48 26.09
CA THR A 373 -0.81 -3.44 26.75
C THR A 373 0.46 -3.68 25.95
N GLN A 374 0.38 -3.65 24.63
CA GLN A 374 1.51 -3.94 23.75
C GLN A 374 2.07 -2.71 23.02
N GLY A 375 1.25 -1.68 22.83
CA GLY A 375 1.58 -0.47 22.08
C GLY A 375 1.41 -0.63 20.57
N PHE A 376 1.21 0.49 19.88
CA PHE A 376 0.88 0.58 18.46
C PHE A 376 1.91 -0.12 17.56
N ASP A 377 3.19 0.14 17.79
CA ASP A 377 4.27 -0.43 16.98
C ASP A 377 4.43 -1.94 17.15
N SER A 378 4.19 -2.45 18.37
CA SER A 378 4.24 -3.90 18.63
C SER A 378 3.14 -4.64 17.89
N LEU A 379 1.93 -4.06 17.83
CA LEU A 379 0.82 -4.62 17.05
C LEU A 379 1.17 -4.73 15.56
N ARG A 380 1.86 -3.72 15.02
CA ARG A 380 2.32 -3.72 13.63
C ARG A 380 3.46 -4.73 13.39
N LYS A 381 4.44 -4.80 14.31
CA LYS A 381 5.56 -5.74 14.22
C LYS A 381 5.08 -7.18 14.25
N ASN A 382 4.15 -7.51 15.14
CA ASN A 382 3.64 -8.85 15.39
C ASN A 382 2.33 -9.14 14.61
N TYR A 383 2.03 -8.36 13.57
CA TYR A 383 0.80 -8.51 12.81
C TYR A 383 0.68 -9.91 12.22
N PRO A 384 -0.43 -10.61 12.45
CA PRO A 384 -0.63 -11.98 11.97
C PRO A 384 -0.71 -12.00 10.43
N VAL A 385 -0.23 -13.09 9.84
CA VAL A 385 -0.22 -13.25 8.38
C VAL A 385 -1.62 -13.08 7.82
N ARG A 386 -1.73 -12.22 6.81
CA ARG A 386 -2.91 -11.99 6.00
C ARG A 386 -2.56 -12.22 4.53
N ARG A 387 -3.47 -12.81 3.76
CA ARG A 387 -3.32 -13.05 2.33
C ARG A 387 -4.21 -12.10 1.52
N GLU A 388 -3.85 -11.85 0.27
CA GLU A 388 -4.72 -11.18 -0.71
C GLU A 388 -5.70 -12.19 -1.34
N PHE A 389 -6.75 -11.70 -2.00
CA PHE A 389 -7.74 -12.57 -2.69
C PHE A 389 -7.09 -13.45 -3.74
N SER A 390 -6.02 -12.96 -4.37
CA SER A 390 -5.21 -13.72 -5.35
C SER A 390 -4.59 -15.01 -4.80
N ALA A 391 -4.51 -15.17 -3.49
CA ALA A 391 -4.01 -16.39 -2.86
C ALA A 391 -4.99 -17.58 -2.96
N VAL A 392 -6.26 -17.31 -3.31
CA VAL A 392 -7.31 -18.32 -3.40
C VAL A 392 -7.77 -18.46 -4.86
N THR A 393 -7.71 -19.68 -5.38
CA THR A 393 -8.24 -20.02 -6.70
C THR A 393 -9.75 -20.25 -6.60
N VAL A 394 -10.52 -19.57 -7.44
CA VAL A 394 -11.97 -19.74 -7.52
C VAL A 394 -12.31 -20.45 -8.83
N THR A 395 -13.03 -21.56 -8.73
CA THR A 395 -13.67 -22.26 -9.85
C THR A 395 -15.14 -21.90 -9.89
N LEU A 396 -15.63 -21.44 -11.02
CA LEU A 396 -17.05 -21.14 -11.23
C LEU A 396 -17.72 -22.33 -11.94
N SER A 397 -18.86 -22.78 -11.42
CA SER A 397 -19.67 -23.78 -12.09
C SER A 397 -20.15 -23.28 -13.46
N PRO A 398 -20.34 -24.15 -14.48
CA PRO A 398 -20.81 -23.76 -15.82
C PRO A 398 -22.15 -23.00 -15.83
N ASN A 399 -22.93 -23.12 -14.78
CA ASN A 399 -24.22 -22.43 -14.62
C ASN A 399 -24.13 -21.07 -13.92
N THR A 400 -22.92 -20.60 -13.62
CA THR A 400 -22.67 -19.32 -12.93
C THR A 400 -22.44 -18.23 -13.97
N ASP A 401 -23.35 -17.27 -14.08
CA ASP A 401 -23.31 -16.19 -15.08
C ASP A 401 -22.35 -15.03 -14.72
N SER A 402 -21.53 -15.17 -13.68
CA SER A 402 -20.78 -14.03 -13.14
C SER A 402 -19.29 -14.33 -12.95
N ASP A 403 -18.44 -13.52 -13.55
CA ASP A 403 -16.99 -13.54 -13.37
C ASP A 403 -16.50 -12.60 -12.24
N VAL A 404 -17.42 -12.03 -11.45
CA VAL A 404 -17.13 -11.06 -10.37
C VAL A 404 -16.02 -11.51 -9.43
N PRO A 405 -15.95 -12.76 -8.93
CA PRO A 405 -14.85 -13.17 -8.06
C PRO A 405 -13.47 -12.95 -8.70
N HIS A 406 -13.32 -13.28 -9.99
CA HIS A 406 -12.05 -13.09 -10.69
C HIS A 406 -11.75 -11.59 -10.91
N ARG A 407 -12.74 -10.78 -11.20
CA ARG A 407 -12.58 -9.32 -11.31
C ARG A 407 -12.27 -8.67 -9.96
N LEU A 408 -12.68 -9.27 -8.86
CA LEU A 408 -12.28 -8.88 -7.50
C LEU A 408 -10.83 -9.24 -7.17
N GLY A 409 -10.18 -10.08 -7.96
CA GLY A 409 -8.79 -10.46 -7.80
C GLY A 409 -8.55 -11.88 -7.31
N PHE A 410 -9.57 -12.71 -7.16
CA PHE A 410 -9.38 -14.15 -6.94
C PHE A 410 -8.74 -14.81 -8.16
N SER A 411 -7.84 -15.75 -7.93
CA SER A 411 -7.14 -16.46 -9.01
C SER A 411 -8.09 -17.38 -9.80
N LYS A 412 -7.79 -17.55 -11.10
CA LYS A 412 -8.43 -18.55 -11.94
C LYS A 412 -7.64 -19.85 -11.88
N MET A 413 -8.33 -20.99 -12.04
CA MET A 413 -7.64 -22.25 -12.31
C MET A 413 -6.86 -22.10 -13.63
N SER A 414 -5.57 -22.35 -13.59
CA SER A 414 -4.77 -22.45 -14.84
C SER A 414 -5.22 -23.72 -15.57
N ASN A 415 -5.63 -23.55 -16.83
CA ASN A 415 -5.94 -24.67 -17.73
C ASN A 415 -4.69 -25.49 -18.01
#